data_2a36370aa7d854cf626eb45702751757
#
_entry.id   2a36370aa7d854cf626eb45702751757
#
_cell.length_a   1.000
_cell.length_b   1.000
_cell.length_c   1.000
_cell.angle_alpha   90.00
_cell.angle_beta   90.00
_cell.angle_gamma   90.00
#
_symmetry.space_group_name_H-M   'P 1'
#
loop_
_entity.id
_entity.type
_entity.pdbx_description
1 polymer ?
#
loop_
_entity_poly.entity_id
_entity_poly.type
_entity_poly.pdbx_seq_one_letter_code
_entity_poly.pdbx_strand_id
1 'polypeptide(L)'
;MKREDLLIEPGELLARLGDPRLRIYDATIMFYMGMSAEEAAKMPTGREVYLGGHVPGAAFFDHQLFTDPIGKYEYMVAPDQMLAAQIGESGIGNHSEVIVYASSLLASATRAWWVLRYAGVENIRVLNGGLPAWKEAGGTVEAGEHQYDPAPFTAAFKREMFASKEEVQGAVERGNAYIEDALMQDWHDQEHIPGAACLPLTDLTIGWDLLRSQDEIWALVAARPKGERVITYCGGGIAATLNAMAHLTVGNENVAVYDGSLFEWKGEGLPLSSNNTGA
;
A
#
# COMPACT_ATOMS: atom_id res chain seq x y z
N MET A 1 9.49 -12.02 -7.33
CA MET A 1 9.03 -12.55 -6.02
C MET A 1 7.86 -13.49 -6.25
N LYS A 2 7.63 -14.48 -5.39
CA LYS A 2 6.45 -15.33 -5.47
C LYS A 2 5.33 -14.76 -4.57
N ARG A 3 4.08 -15.16 -4.82
CA ARG A 3 2.94 -14.74 -3.99
C ARG A 3 3.13 -15.06 -2.50
N GLU A 4 3.67 -16.23 -2.18
CA GLU A 4 3.97 -16.68 -0.81
C GLU A 4 5.05 -15.87 -0.09
N ASP A 5 5.91 -15.17 -0.85
CA ASP A 5 6.90 -14.23 -0.29
C ASP A 5 6.26 -12.88 0.08
N LEU A 6 5.10 -12.57 -0.48
CA LEU A 6 4.41 -11.29 -0.34
C LEU A 6 3.23 -11.38 0.62
N LEU A 7 2.51 -12.49 0.61
CA LEU A 7 1.29 -12.71 1.37
C LEU A 7 1.45 -13.84 2.38
N ILE A 8 0.72 -13.72 3.48
CA ILE A 8 0.48 -14.81 4.44
C ILE A 8 -1.02 -15.07 4.51
N GLU A 9 -1.41 -16.35 4.49
CA GLU A 9 -2.81 -16.71 4.66
C GLU A 9 -3.19 -16.79 6.15
N PRO A 10 -4.46 -16.50 6.52
CA PRO A 10 -4.88 -16.43 7.92
C PRO A 10 -4.58 -17.69 8.73
N GLY A 11 -4.75 -18.89 8.14
CA GLY A 11 -4.46 -20.16 8.79
C GLY A 11 -2.97 -20.35 9.11
N GLU A 12 -2.08 -19.85 8.26
CA GLU A 12 -0.63 -19.88 8.52
C GLU A 12 -0.27 -18.94 9.67
N LEU A 13 -0.82 -17.72 9.69
CA LEU A 13 -0.56 -16.77 10.77
C LEU A 13 -1.12 -17.28 12.10
N LEU A 14 -2.32 -17.88 12.08
CA LEU A 14 -2.95 -18.46 13.28
C LEU A 14 -2.09 -19.54 13.93
N ALA A 15 -1.45 -20.39 13.13
CA ALA A 15 -0.54 -21.44 13.62
C ALA A 15 0.77 -20.87 14.21
N ARG A 16 1.05 -19.60 14.00
CA ARG A 16 2.31 -18.95 14.38
C ARG A 16 2.15 -17.85 15.43
N LEU A 17 0.94 -17.60 15.90
CA LEU A 17 0.72 -16.64 16.99
C LEU A 17 1.57 -17.03 18.21
N GLY A 18 2.24 -16.03 18.80
CA GLY A 18 3.16 -16.24 19.92
C GLY A 18 4.62 -16.51 19.54
N ASP A 19 4.97 -16.56 18.24
CA ASP A 19 6.39 -16.52 17.82
C ASP A 19 7.00 -15.16 18.22
N PRO A 20 8.02 -15.11 19.10
CA PRO A 20 8.56 -13.86 19.62
C PRO A 20 9.23 -12.98 18.54
N ARG A 21 9.50 -13.52 17.35
CA ARG A 21 10.06 -12.79 16.22
C ARG A 21 9.00 -12.05 15.41
N LEU A 22 7.73 -12.45 15.55
CA LEU A 22 6.63 -11.81 14.84
C LEU A 22 6.42 -10.38 15.35
N ARG A 23 6.20 -9.49 14.41
CA ARG A 23 5.73 -8.12 14.63
C ARG A 23 4.52 -7.92 13.73
N ILE A 24 3.34 -7.88 14.33
CA ILE A 24 2.06 -7.78 13.61
C ILE A 24 1.57 -6.34 13.72
N TYR A 25 1.15 -5.75 12.60
CA TYR A 25 0.65 -4.38 12.58
C TYR A 25 -0.68 -4.28 11.84
N ASP A 26 -1.64 -3.63 12.48
CA ASP A 26 -2.85 -3.13 11.84
C ASP A 26 -2.55 -1.78 11.18
N ALA A 27 -2.56 -1.74 9.86
CA ALA A 27 -2.25 -0.57 9.05
C ALA A 27 -3.52 0.08 8.45
N THR A 28 -4.66 -0.07 9.12
CA THR A 28 -5.96 0.38 8.63
C THR A 28 -5.99 1.91 8.43
N ILE A 29 -6.31 2.32 7.22
CA ILE A 29 -6.78 3.67 6.90
C ILE A 29 -8.26 3.57 6.57
N MET A 30 -9.08 4.45 7.14
CA MET A 30 -10.50 4.52 6.81
C MET A 30 -10.74 5.55 5.72
N PHE A 31 -11.31 5.13 4.61
CA PHE A 31 -11.70 5.98 3.49
C PHE A 31 -13.22 6.07 3.43
N TYR A 32 -13.75 7.26 3.64
CA TYR A 32 -15.20 7.55 3.63
C TYR A 32 -15.58 8.22 2.32
N MET A 33 -15.53 7.44 1.22
CA MET A 33 -15.83 7.94 -0.12
C MET A 33 -17.25 8.48 -0.22
N GLY A 34 -17.41 9.64 -0.87
CA GLY A 34 -18.71 10.29 -1.08
C GLY A 34 -19.21 11.09 0.13
N MET A 35 -18.52 11.10 1.26
CA MET A 35 -18.80 11.95 2.41
C MET A 35 -18.06 13.28 2.30
N SER A 36 -18.66 14.34 2.86
CA SER A 36 -17.94 15.59 3.08
C SER A 36 -16.86 15.41 4.17
N ALA A 37 -15.87 16.30 4.20
CA ALA A 37 -14.83 16.29 5.23
C ALA A 37 -15.43 16.39 6.66
N GLU A 38 -16.53 17.16 6.84
CA GLU A 38 -17.22 17.29 8.12
C GLU A 38 -17.91 15.99 8.56
N GLU A 39 -18.50 15.25 7.63
CA GLU A 39 -19.11 13.94 7.90
C GLU A 39 -18.04 12.89 8.19
N ALA A 40 -17.00 12.82 7.37
CA ALA A 40 -15.88 11.88 7.55
C ALA A 40 -15.18 12.10 8.90
N ALA A 41 -15.03 13.34 9.36
CA ALA A 41 -14.42 13.66 10.66
C ALA A 41 -15.22 13.14 11.88
N LYS A 42 -16.48 12.75 11.69
CA LYS A 42 -17.33 12.16 12.74
C LYS A 42 -17.28 10.62 12.73
N MET A 43 -16.65 10.04 11.72
CA MET A 43 -16.55 8.59 11.57
C MET A 43 -15.28 8.06 12.26
N PRO A 44 -15.26 6.77 12.64
CA PRO A 44 -14.10 6.18 13.29
C PRO A 44 -12.83 6.29 12.44
N THR A 45 -11.74 6.67 13.05
CA THR A 45 -10.40 6.60 12.45
C THR A 45 -9.91 5.14 12.37
N GLY A 46 -8.87 4.86 11.57
CA GLY A 46 -8.24 3.55 11.55
C GLY A 46 -7.74 3.12 12.93
N ARG A 47 -7.21 4.06 13.73
CA ARG A 47 -6.78 3.79 15.11
C ARG A 47 -7.94 3.40 16.02
N GLU A 48 -9.09 4.07 15.93
CA GLU A 48 -10.27 3.71 16.74
C GLU A 48 -10.82 2.34 16.34
N VAL A 49 -10.81 1.98 15.05
CA VAL A 49 -11.16 0.63 14.57
C VAL A 49 -10.22 -0.40 15.18
N TYR A 50 -8.90 -0.17 15.11
CA TYR A 50 -7.89 -1.03 15.73
C TYR A 50 -8.13 -1.21 17.24
N LEU A 51 -8.35 -0.13 17.98
CA LEU A 51 -8.60 -0.19 19.43
C LEU A 51 -9.85 -1.00 19.80
N GLY A 52 -10.84 -1.03 18.89
CA GLY A 52 -12.07 -1.80 19.04
C GLY A 52 -11.89 -3.31 18.79
N GLY A 53 -10.85 -3.73 18.06
CA GLY A 53 -10.58 -5.15 17.85
C GLY A 53 -9.58 -5.40 16.71
N HIS A 54 -8.50 -6.12 17.05
CA HIS A 54 -7.37 -6.41 16.16
C HIS A 54 -6.87 -7.85 16.33
N VAL A 55 -5.97 -8.30 15.48
CA VAL A 55 -5.27 -9.58 15.62
C VAL A 55 -4.47 -9.57 16.94
N PRO A 56 -4.55 -10.60 17.80
CA PRO A 56 -3.87 -10.60 19.09
C PRO A 56 -2.37 -10.28 18.98
N GLY A 57 -1.91 -9.34 19.81
CA GLY A 57 -0.54 -8.85 19.81
C GLY A 57 -0.18 -7.91 18.65
N ALA A 58 -1.14 -7.48 17.83
CA ALA A 58 -0.87 -6.50 16.80
C ALA A 58 -0.76 -5.09 17.38
N ALA A 59 0.26 -4.33 16.95
CA ALA A 59 0.34 -2.89 17.17
C ALA A 59 -0.32 -2.11 16.02
N PHE A 60 -0.65 -0.84 16.24
CA PHE A 60 -1.16 0.03 15.19
C PHE A 60 -0.01 0.63 14.38
N PHE A 61 -0.08 0.49 13.05
CA PHE A 61 0.81 1.17 12.12
C PHE A 61 0.19 2.50 11.72
N ASP A 62 0.59 3.57 12.40
CA ASP A 62 0.12 4.89 12.06
C ASP A 62 0.87 5.44 10.85
N HIS A 63 0.24 5.44 9.69
CA HIS A 63 0.83 5.92 8.44
C HIS A 63 1.37 7.34 8.53
N GLN A 64 0.80 8.19 9.37
CA GLN A 64 1.25 9.59 9.53
C GLN A 64 2.66 9.67 10.10
N LEU A 65 3.07 8.70 10.93
CA LEU A 65 4.42 8.65 11.49
C LEU A 65 5.49 8.27 10.45
N PHE A 66 5.07 7.66 9.33
CA PHE A 66 5.92 7.24 8.22
C PHE A 66 5.81 8.16 7.00
N THR A 67 5.14 9.29 7.18
CA THR A 67 4.88 10.31 6.15
C THR A 67 5.73 11.55 6.43
N ASP A 68 6.12 12.28 5.38
CA ASP A 68 6.82 13.56 5.51
C ASP A 68 5.91 14.59 6.21
N PRO A 69 6.25 15.02 7.44
CA PRO A 69 5.37 15.88 8.24
C PRO A 69 5.31 17.34 7.75
N ILE A 70 6.24 17.73 6.87
CA ILE A 70 6.31 19.06 6.26
C ILE A 70 6.11 19.01 4.74
N GLY A 71 5.85 17.81 4.21
CA GLY A 71 5.59 17.61 2.81
C GLY A 71 4.35 18.37 2.33
N LYS A 72 4.41 18.89 1.10
CA LYS A 72 3.30 19.63 0.49
C LYS A 72 2.09 18.74 0.19
N TYR A 73 2.32 17.45 -0.01
CA TYR A 73 1.31 16.48 -0.41
C TYR A 73 1.17 15.38 0.65
N GLU A 74 -0.08 14.93 0.84
CA GLU A 74 -0.39 13.90 1.83
C GLU A 74 0.25 12.55 1.47
N TYR A 75 0.58 11.78 2.48
CA TYR A 75 1.10 10.41 2.41
C TYR A 75 2.46 10.23 1.73
N MET A 76 3.15 11.29 1.31
CA MET A 76 4.52 11.14 0.79
C MET A 76 5.42 10.53 1.85
N VAL A 77 6.25 9.57 1.45
CA VAL A 77 7.13 8.85 2.38
C VAL A 77 8.06 9.81 3.12
N ALA A 78 8.25 9.58 4.42
CA ALA A 78 9.13 10.39 5.26
C ALA A 78 10.58 10.40 4.75
N PRO A 79 11.34 11.47 5.02
CA PRO A 79 12.77 11.50 4.74
C PRO A 79 13.50 10.32 5.38
N ASP A 80 14.51 9.79 4.71
CA ASP A 80 15.22 8.56 5.04
C ASP A 80 15.58 8.39 6.51
N GLN A 81 16.21 9.41 7.10
CA GLN A 81 16.64 9.34 8.49
C GLN A 81 15.46 9.25 9.46
N MET A 82 14.38 9.98 9.18
CA MET A 82 13.16 9.94 9.94
C MET A 82 12.48 8.59 9.79
N LEU A 83 12.37 8.08 8.56
CA LEU A 83 11.77 6.79 8.27
C LEU A 83 12.51 5.65 8.99
N ALA A 84 13.85 5.64 8.92
CA ALA A 84 14.64 4.62 9.60
C ALA A 84 14.49 4.67 11.13
N ALA A 85 14.48 5.86 11.72
CA ALA A 85 14.25 6.04 13.14
C ALA A 85 12.85 5.54 13.56
N GLN A 86 11.81 5.93 12.81
CA GLN A 86 10.43 5.55 13.11
C GLN A 86 10.20 4.03 13.02
N ILE A 87 10.86 3.34 12.07
CA ILE A 87 10.81 1.88 11.97
C ILE A 87 11.37 1.24 13.24
N GLY A 88 12.55 1.68 13.70
CA GLY A 88 13.14 1.20 14.95
C GLY A 88 12.27 1.48 16.17
N GLU A 89 11.74 2.70 16.29
CA GLU A 89 10.84 3.10 17.39
C GLU A 89 9.53 2.29 17.40
N SER A 90 9.05 1.84 16.25
CA SER A 90 7.88 0.96 16.18
C SER A 90 8.17 -0.49 16.59
N GLY A 91 9.41 -0.84 16.95
CA GLY A 91 9.82 -2.18 17.38
C GLY A 91 10.21 -3.13 16.24
N ILE A 92 10.43 -2.60 15.02
CA ILE A 92 10.91 -3.39 13.88
C ILE A 92 12.44 -3.32 13.82
N GLY A 93 13.09 -4.44 14.06
CA GLY A 93 14.54 -4.61 13.85
C GLY A 93 14.84 -5.36 12.55
N ASN A 94 16.12 -5.39 12.13
CA ASN A 94 16.54 -6.04 10.88
C ASN A 94 16.25 -7.56 10.81
N HIS A 95 16.00 -8.21 11.94
CA HIS A 95 15.66 -9.65 12.02
C HIS A 95 14.21 -9.92 12.37
N SER A 96 13.38 -8.88 12.46
CA SER A 96 11.94 -9.04 12.70
C SER A 96 11.28 -9.71 11.51
N GLU A 97 10.30 -10.55 11.79
CA GLU A 97 9.34 -11.02 10.81
C GLU A 97 8.08 -10.16 10.95
N VAL A 98 7.78 -9.37 9.93
CA VAL A 98 6.71 -8.38 9.97
C VAL A 98 5.50 -8.87 9.19
N ILE A 99 4.33 -8.80 9.82
CA ILE A 99 3.05 -9.03 9.15
C ILE A 99 2.26 -7.73 9.25
N VAL A 100 1.83 -7.21 8.12
CA VAL A 100 0.93 -6.05 8.06
C VAL A 100 -0.43 -6.47 7.52
N TYR A 101 -1.49 -5.90 8.08
CA TYR A 101 -2.84 -6.14 7.58
C TYR A 101 -3.70 -4.87 7.71
N ALA A 102 -4.90 -4.92 7.16
CA ALA A 102 -5.91 -3.89 7.36
C ALA A 102 -7.26 -4.50 7.70
N SER A 103 -8.11 -3.72 8.38
CA SER A 103 -9.47 -4.11 8.74
C SER A 103 -10.50 -3.71 7.68
N SER A 104 -10.06 -3.00 6.62
CA SER A 104 -10.93 -2.46 5.57
C SER A 104 -10.33 -2.67 4.18
N LEU A 105 -9.46 -1.77 3.74
CA LEU A 105 -8.90 -1.74 2.40
C LEU A 105 -7.50 -2.38 2.38
N LEU A 106 -7.31 -3.42 1.57
CA LEU A 106 -6.02 -4.12 1.41
C LEU A 106 -4.88 -3.15 1.03
N ALA A 107 -5.20 -2.11 0.26
CA ALA A 107 -4.24 -1.09 -0.14
C ALA A 107 -3.58 -0.36 1.05
N SER A 108 -4.25 -0.24 2.19
CA SER A 108 -3.65 0.31 3.40
C SER A 108 -2.50 -0.57 3.91
N ALA A 109 -2.69 -1.88 3.91
CA ALA A 109 -1.65 -2.84 4.30
C ALA A 109 -0.53 -2.90 3.26
N THR A 110 -0.85 -2.87 1.96
CA THR A 110 0.20 -2.84 0.92
C THR A 110 1.00 -1.55 0.95
N ARG A 111 0.42 -0.42 1.36
CA ARG A 111 1.15 0.83 1.58
C ARG A 111 2.18 0.67 2.71
N ALA A 112 1.79 0.13 3.85
CA ALA A 112 2.72 -0.15 4.96
C ALA A 112 3.82 -1.10 4.51
N TRP A 113 3.46 -2.18 3.81
CA TRP A 113 4.42 -3.13 3.23
C TRP A 113 5.42 -2.43 2.30
N TRP A 114 4.93 -1.57 1.40
CA TRP A 114 5.76 -0.87 0.41
C TRP A 114 6.79 0.05 1.05
N VAL A 115 6.34 0.85 2.02
CA VAL A 115 7.20 1.79 2.76
C VAL A 115 8.26 1.06 3.58
N LEU A 116 7.88 -0.01 4.28
CA LEU A 116 8.82 -0.82 5.07
C LEU A 116 9.81 -1.57 4.17
N ARG A 117 9.32 -2.14 3.06
CA ARG A 117 10.17 -2.83 2.08
C ARG A 117 11.15 -1.88 1.41
N TYR A 118 10.72 -0.66 1.07
CA TYR A 118 11.58 0.41 0.57
C TYR A 118 12.73 0.71 1.52
N ALA A 119 12.47 0.79 2.82
CA ALA A 119 13.49 1.05 3.82
C ALA A 119 14.43 -0.15 4.09
N GLY A 120 14.14 -1.33 3.52
CA GLY A 120 14.98 -2.53 3.64
C GLY A 120 14.49 -3.57 4.65
N VAL A 121 13.23 -3.52 5.10
CA VAL A 121 12.63 -4.63 5.86
C VAL A 121 12.43 -5.80 4.90
N GLU A 122 13.26 -6.84 5.02
CA GLU A 122 13.29 -7.96 4.06
C GLU A 122 12.21 -9.00 4.33
N ASN A 123 11.97 -9.34 5.59
CA ASN A 123 11.03 -10.38 5.99
C ASN A 123 9.69 -9.75 6.40
N ILE A 124 8.91 -9.36 5.39
CA ILE A 124 7.62 -8.71 5.57
C ILE A 124 6.59 -9.29 4.60
N ARG A 125 5.39 -9.61 5.12
CA ARG A 125 4.25 -10.11 4.33
C ARG A 125 2.96 -9.39 4.73
N VAL A 126 2.00 -9.39 3.80
CA VAL A 126 0.64 -8.86 4.02
C VAL A 126 -0.30 -10.02 4.34
N LEU A 127 -1.12 -9.89 5.39
CA LEU A 127 -2.19 -10.85 5.67
C LEU A 127 -3.30 -10.70 4.64
N ASN A 128 -3.46 -11.72 3.82
CA ASN A 128 -4.44 -11.74 2.74
C ASN A 128 -5.87 -11.77 3.30
N GLY A 129 -6.70 -10.83 2.88
CA GLY A 129 -8.06 -10.65 3.39
C GLY A 129 -8.14 -9.99 4.78
N GLY A 130 -7.03 -9.55 5.36
CA GLY A 130 -6.97 -8.74 6.56
C GLY A 130 -7.72 -9.31 7.77
N LEU A 131 -8.28 -8.43 8.60
CA LEU A 131 -9.04 -8.82 9.81
C LEU A 131 -10.33 -9.60 9.49
N PRO A 132 -11.08 -9.32 8.41
CA PRO A 132 -12.22 -10.16 8.03
C PRO A 132 -11.84 -11.63 7.81
N ALA A 133 -10.87 -11.92 6.95
CA ALA A 133 -10.43 -13.28 6.67
C ALA A 133 -9.79 -13.96 7.90
N TRP A 134 -9.11 -13.20 8.76
CA TRP A 134 -8.62 -13.67 10.05
C TRP A 134 -9.75 -14.24 10.93
N LYS A 135 -10.86 -13.48 11.04
CA LYS A 135 -12.05 -13.91 11.82
C LYS A 135 -12.72 -15.13 11.19
N GLU A 136 -12.83 -15.18 9.87
CA GLU A 136 -13.40 -16.33 9.14
C GLU A 136 -12.58 -17.60 9.34
N ALA A 137 -11.25 -17.48 9.46
CA ALA A 137 -10.37 -18.60 9.79
C ALA A 137 -10.42 -19.05 11.25
N GLY A 138 -11.28 -18.42 12.09
CA GLY A 138 -11.43 -18.74 13.49
C GLY A 138 -10.45 -18.01 14.41
N GLY A 139 -9.76 -17.01 13.92
CA GLY A 139 -8.87 -16.15 14.73
C GLY A 139 -9.66 -15.31 15.73
N THR A 140 -9.17 -15.23 16.95
CA THR A 140 -9.72 -14.35 18.00
C THR A 140 -9.28 -12.91 17.77
N VAL A 141 -9.97 -11.97 18.39
CA VAL A 141 -9.60 -10.56 18.40
C VAL A 141 -9.27 -10.09 19.81
N GLU A 142 -8.35 -9.15 19.89
CA GLU A 142 -7.98 -8.44 21.10
C GLU A 142 -8.39 -6.98 20.95
N ALA A 143 -8.77 -6.32 22.04
CA ALA A 143 -9.10 -4.90 22.07
C ALA A 143 -8.10 -4.16 22.96
N GLY A 144 -8.00 -2.86 22.76
CA GLY A 144 -7.05 -2.02 23.48
C GLY A 144 -5.81 -1.70 22.64
N GLU A 145 -4.73 -1.31 23.30
CA GLU A 145 -3.49 -0.93 22.63
C GLU A 145 -2.37 -1.92 22.92
N HIS A 146 -1.66 -2.30 21.88
CA HIS A 146 -0.42 -3.05 21.98
C HIS A 146 0.73 -2.23 21.35
N GLN A 147 1.91 -2.28 21.98
CA GLN A 147 3.12 -1.65 21.48
C GLN A 147 4.30 -2.59 21.65
N TYR A 148 5.20 -2.59 20.69
CA TYR A 148 6.47 -3.29 20.79
C TYR A 148 7.54 -2.37 21.37
N ASP A 149 8.48 -2.93 22.14
CA ASP A 149 9.66 -2.20 22.57
C ASP A 149 10.50 -1.79 21.34
N PRO A 150 11.10 -0.59 21.33
CA PRO A 150 11.99 -0.15 20.25
C PRO A 150 13.10 -1.17 19.97
N ALA A 151 13.42 -1.32 18.67
CA ALA A 151 14.45 -2.24 18.21
C ALA A 151 15.48 -1.54 17.33
N PRO A 152 16.77 -1.96 17.35
CA PRO A 152 17.76 -1.43 16.42
C PRO A 152 17.39 -1.76 14.97
N PHE A 153 17.31 -0.73 14.12
CA PHE A 153 17.07 -0.86 12.70
C PHE A 153 18.10 -0.08 11.89
N THR A 154 18.72 -0.75 10.93
CA THR A 154 19.61 -0.14 9.95
C THR A 154 18.97 -0.24 8.57
N ALA A 155 18.65 0.91 8.00
CA ALA A 155 17.97 0.96 6.70
C ALA A 155 18.91 0.62 5.54
N ALA A 156 18.33 -0.01 4.49
CA ALA A 156 18.95 -0.28 3.19
C ALA A 156 17.95 0.09 2.09
N PHE A 157 17.88 1.37 1.76
CA PHE A 157 16.84 1.92 0.89
C PHE A 157 16.90 1.40 -0.54
N LYS A 158 15.76 0.93 -1.04
CA LYS A 158 15.53 0.44 -2.41
C LYS A 158 14.92 1.55 -3.26
N ARG A 159 15.77 2.46 -3.72
CA ARG A 159 15.33 3.68 -4.43
C ARG A 159 14.46 3.42 -5.65
N GLU A 160 14.69 2.29 -6.31
CA GLU A 160 13.94 1.84 -7.48
C GLU A 160 12.47 1.55 -7.21
N MET A 161 12.06 1.40 -5.95
CA MET A 161 10.66 1.14 -5.57
C MET A 161 9.76 2.37 -5.68
N PHE A 162 10.33 3.58 -5.67
CA PHE A 162 9.57 4.80 -5.93
C PHE A 162 10.04 5.46 -7.22
N ALA A 163 9.07 5.99 -7.98
CA ALA A 163 9.33 6.84 -9.13
C ALA A 163 9.17 8.31 -8.73
N SER A 164 10.08 9.16 -9.19
CA SER A 164 9.95 10.60 -9.00
C SER A 164 8.98 11.22 -10.03
N LYS A 165 8.51 12.42 -9.74
CA LYS A 165 7.70 13.21 -10.68
C LYS A 165 8.41 13.39 -12.03
N GLU A 166 9.70 13.65 -12.02
CA GLU A 166 10.53 13.83 -13.22
C GLU A 166 10.63 12.53 -14.03
N GLU A 167 10.69 11.38 -13.35
CA GLU A 167 10.64 10.06 -14.02
C GLU A 167 9.31 9.87 -14.73
N VAL A 168 8.18 10.20 -14.09
CA VAL A 168 6.84 10.10 -14.68
C VAL A 168 6.67 11.09 -15.84
N GLN A 169 7.12 12.34 -15.71
CA GLN A 169 7.11 13.31 -16.79
C GLN A 169 7.90 12.79 -18.00
N GLY A 170 9.08 12.26 -17.74
CA GLY A 170 9.89 11.65 -18.79
C GLY A 170 9.22 10.42 -19.44
N ALA A 171 8.47 9.64 -18.69
CA ALA A 171 7.71 8.52 -19.23
C ALA A 171 6.55 8.99 -20.14
N VAL A 172 5.82 10.04 -19.74
CA VAL A 172 4.78 10.68 -20.57
C VAL A 172 5.35 11.19 -21.87
N GLU A 173 6.50 11.88 -21.83
CA GLU A 173 7.11 12.50 -23.02
C GLU A 173 7.72 11.49 -24.00
N ARG A 174 8.35 10.43 -23.49
CA ARG A 174 9.14 9.48 -24.29
C ARG A 174 8.48 8.13 -24.54
N GLY A 175 7.43 7.80 -23.79
CA GLY A 175 6.78 6.50 -23.86
C GLY A 175 7.69 5.34 -23.45
N ASN A 176 8.61 5.55 -22.50
CA ASN A 176 9.61 4.57 -22.09
C ASN A 176 9.31 3.88 -20.77
N ALA A 177 8.11 4.05 -20.23
CA ALA A 177 7.56 3.30 -19.11
C ALA A 177 6.04 3.15 -19.27
N TYR A 178 5.49 2.08 -18.72
CA TYR A 178 4.06 1.86 -18.64
C TYR A 178 3.52 2.53 -17.38
N ILE A 179 2.65 3.51 -17.56
CA ILE A 179 2.03 4.25 -16.46
C ILE A 179 0.67 3.64 -16.17
N GLU A 180 0.39 3.29 -14.92
CA GLU A 180 -0.85 2.62 -14.52
C GLU A 180 -1.54 3.35 -13.38
N ASP A 181 -2.79 3.71 -13.60
CA ASP A 181 -3.69 4.33 -12.63
C ASP A 181 -4.45 3.26 -11.84
N ALA A 182 -4.34 3.31 -10.52
CA ALA A 182 -5.02 2.39 -9.60
C ALA A 182 -6.40 2.90 -9.13
N LEU A 183 -6.82 4.09 -9.58
CA LEU A 183 -8.11 4.66 -9.23
C LEU A 183 -9.26 3.95 -9.94
N MET A 184 -10.48 4.21 -9.48
CA MET A 184 -11.70 3.70 -10.11
C MET A 184 -11.82 4.21 -11.55
N GLN A 185 -12.36 3.38 -12.45
CA GLN A 185 -12.49 3.73 -13.87
C GLN A 185 -13.15 5.09 -14.09
N ASP A 186 -14.23 5.38 -13.36
CA ASP A 186 -14.96 6.65 -13.49
C ASP A 186 -14.10 7.87 -13.10
N TRP A 187 -13.17 7.71 -12.18
CA TRP A 187 -12.24 8.77 -11.78
C TRP A 187 -11.13 8.94 -12.82
N HIS A 188 -10.57 7.83 -13.30
CA HIS A 188 -9.62 7.82 -14.40
C HIS A 188 -10.20 8.50 -15.65
N ASP A 189 -11.47 8.19 -15.99
CA ASP A 189 -12.13 8.78 -17.15
C ASP A 189 -12.33 10.30 -17.00
N GLN A 190 -12.49 10.80 -15.78
CA GLN A 190 -12.57 12.23 -15.52
C GLN A 190 -11.23 12.92 -15.70
N GLU A 191 -10.18 12.38 -15.09
CA GLU A 191 -8.82 12.95 -15.19
C GLU A 191 -7.76 11.91 -14.84
N HIS A 192 -6.70 11.84 -15.64
CA HIS A 192 -5.56 10.95 -15.43
C HIS A 192 -4.26 11.54 -16.00
N ILE A 193 -3.12 10.99 -15.59
CA ILE A 193 -1.80 11.32 -16.18
C ILE A 193 -1.80 10.90 -17.66
N PRO A 194 -1.39 11.77 -18.60
CA PRO A 194 -1.43 11.44 -20.03
C PRO A 194 -0.73 10.13 -20.38
N GLY A 195 -1.43 9.28 -21.13
CA GLY A 195 -0.92 7.98 -21.57
C GLY A 195 -1.03 6.87 -20.52
N ALA A 196 -1.56 7.14 -19.32
CA ALA A 196 -1.78 6.12 -18.33
C ALA A 196 -2.93 5.17 -18.73
N ALA A 197 -2.74 3.88 -18.47
CA ALA A 197 -3.80 2.89 -18.51
C ALA A 197 -4.46 2.76 -17.13
N CYS A 198 -5.73 2.40 -17.10
CA CYS A 198 -6.45 2.15 -15.86
C CYS A 198 -6.41 0.66 -15.49
N LEU A 199 -6.10 0.37 -14.24
CA LEU A 199 -6.35 -0.91 -13.59
C LEU A 199 -6.88 -0.61 -12.19
N PRO A 200 -8.21 -0.50 -12.03
CA PRO A 200 -8.81 -0.20 -10.75
C PRO A 200 -8.38 -1.20 -9.67
N LEU A 201 -8.05 -0.70 -8.48
CA LEU A 201 -7.70 -1.56 -7.35
C LEU A 201 -8.78 -2.60 -7.04
N THR A 202 -10.05 -2.29 -7.34
CA THR A 202 -11.20 -3.21 -7.17
C THR A 202 -11.19 -4.39 -8.12
N ASP A 203 -10.52 -4.28 -9.25
CA ASP A 203 -10.34 -5.41 -10.18
C ASP A 203 -9.31 -6.41 -9.66
N LEU A 204 -8.42 -5.99 -8.77
CA LEU A 204 -7.40 -6.81 -8.13
C LEU A 204 -7.91 -7.53 -6.88
N THR A 205 -9.05 -7.13 -6.33
CA THR A 205 -9.56 -7.67 -5.07
C THR A 205 -10.94 -8.34 -5.22
N ILE A 206 -11.24 -9.22 -4.28
CA ILE A 206 -12.60 -9.69 -4.00
C ILE A 206 -13.04 -8.89 -2.77
N GLY A 207 -14.12 -8.10 -2.92
CA GLY A 207 -14.42 -7.06 -1.94
C GLY A 207 -13.31 -6.00 -1.92
N TRP A 208 -12.88 -5.59 -0.73
CA TRP A 208 -11.87 -4.53 -0.56
C TRP A 208 -10.55 -5.04 0.06
N ASP A 209 -10.52 -6.28 0.53
CA ASP A 209 -9.53 -6.80 1.46
C ASP A 209 -8.83 -8.09 1.00
N LEU A 210 -9.43 -8.87 0.10
CA LEU A 210 -8.87 -10.14 -0.35
C LEU A 210 -8.27 -10.01 -1.76
N LEU A 211 -6.96 -10.23 -1.90
CA LEU A 211 -6.32 -10.23 -3.22
C LEU A 211 -6.77 -11.46 -4.03
N ARG A 212 -7.18 -11.24 -5.29
CA ARG A 212 -7.54 -12.32 -6.22
C ARG A 212 -6.44 -13.36 -6.35
N SER A 213 -6.82 -14.52 -6.87
CA SER A 213 -5.87 -15.60 -7.16
C SER A 213 -4.75 -15.14 -8.12
N GLN A 214 -3.62 -15.84 -8.09
CA GLN A 214 -2.49 -15.52 -8.96
C GLN A 214 -2.86 -15.59 -10.44
N ASP A 215 -3.69 -16.56 -10.85
CA ASP A 215 -4.11 -16.72 -12.24
C ASP A 215 -5.00 -15.54 -12.69
N GLU A 216 -5.93 -15.07 -11.83
CA GLU A 216 -6.75 -13.89 -12.10
C GLU A 216 -5.90 -12.62 -12.21
N ILE A 217 -4.96 -12.41 -11.26
CA ILE A 217 -4.02 -11.29 -11.32
C ILE A 217 -3.18 -11.37 -12.61
N TRP A 218 -2.68 -12.56 -12.94
CA TRP A 218 -1.91 -12.77 -14.17
C TRP A 218 -2.73 -12.35 -15.40
N ALA A 219 -3.99 -12.73 -15.49
CA ALA A 219 -4.87 -12.37 -16.60
C ALA A 219 -5.06 -10.85 -16.72
N LEU A 220 -5.17 -10.13 -15.59
CA LEU A 220 -5.33 -8.68 -15.55
C LEU A 220 -4.07 -7.93 -15.97
N VAL A 221 -2.87 -8.43 -15.62
CA VAL A 221 -1.60 -7.73 -15.89
C VAL A 221 -0.82 -8.30 -17.09
N ALA A 222 -1.22 -9.46 -17.63
CA ALA A 222 -0.49 -10.15 -18.71
C ALA A 222 -0.37 -9.35 -20.02
N ALA A 223 -1.33 -8.46 -20.29
CA ALA A 223 -1.31 -7.59 -21.47
C ALA A 223 -0.33 -6.41 -21.33
N ARG A 224 0.23 -6.20 -20.12
CA ARG A 224 1.17 -5.11 -19.86
C ARG A 224 2.55 -5.48 -20.41
N PRO A 225 3.35 -4.47 -20.82
CA PRO A 225 4.67 -4.70 -21.36
C PRO A 225 5.57 -5.43 -20.36
N LYS A 226 6.09 -6.60 -20.73
CA LYS A 226 7.03 -7.36 -19.90
C LYS A 226 8.43 -6.77 -19.99
N GLY A 227 9.06 -6.59 -18.83
CA GLY A 227 10.43 -6.09 -18.74
C GLY A 227 10.58 -4.58 -18.87
N GLU A 228 9.52 -3.88 -19.24
CA GLU A 228 9.48 -2.42 -19.19
C GLU A 228 9.25 -1.94 -17.76
N ARG A 229 9.66 -0.71 -17.48
CA ARG A 229 9.37 -0.04 -16.22
C ARG A 229 7.85 0.17 -16.10
N VAL A 230 7.25 -0.32 -15.05
CA VAL A 230 5.86 -0.02 -14.69
C VAL A 230 5.87 1.01 -13.57
N ILE A 231 5.11 2.08 -13.74
CA ILE A 231 4.93 3.12 -12.72
C ILE A 231 3.46 3.17 -12.36
N THR A 232 3.12 2.74 -11.16
CA THR A 232 1.74 2.79 -10.66
C THR A 232 1.52 4.09 -9.89
N TYR A 233 0.33 4.67 -10.01
CA TYR A 233 -0.09 5.83 -9.25
C TYR A 233 -1.57 5.76 -8.86
N CYS A 234 -2.02 6.67 -7.98
CA CYS A 234 -3.43 6.85 -7.63
C CYS A 234 -3.71 8.31 -7.24
N GLY A 235 -4.47 8.58 -6.19
CA GLY A 235 -4.62 9.93 -5.61
C GLY A 235 -3.38 10.40 -4.86
N GLY A 236 -2.95 9.64 -3.85
CA GLY A 236 -1.83 9.95 -2.96
C GLY A 236 -0.95 8.74 -2.59
N GLY A 237 -0.67 7.84 -3.55
CA GLY A 237 0.32 6.78 -3.42
C GLY A 237 -0.08 5.56 -2.58
N ILE A 238 -1.34 5.44 -2.14
CA ILE A 238 -1.79 4.30 -1.31
C ILE A 238 -2.29 3.16 -2.20
N ALA A 239 -3.35 3.36 -2.99
CA ALA A 239 -3.92 2.32 -3.86
C ALA A 239 -2.89 1.79 -4.87
N ALA A 240 -2.02 2.66 -5.38
CA ALA A 240 -0.94 2.33 -6.29
C ALA A 240 -0.02 1.20 -5.78
N THR A 241 0.16 1.08 -4.46
CA THR A 241 1.00 0.01 -3.89
C THR A 241 0.36 -1.37 -4.04
N LEU A 242 -0.97 -1.47 -4.07
CA LEU A 242 -1.66 -2.72 -4.34
C LEU A 242 -1.43 -3.17 -5.79
N ASN A 243 -1.54 -2.23 -6.75
CA ASN A 243 -1.22 -2.51 -8.14
C ASN A 243 0.24 -2.95 -8.30
N ALA A 244 1.17 -2.22 -7.68
CA ALA A 244 2.59 -2.59 -7.71
C ALA A 244 2.83 -3.99 -7.10
N MET A 245 2.18 -4.33 -5.99
CA MET A 245 2.25 -5.68 -5.41
C MET A 245 1.67 -6.73 -6.35
N ALA A 246 0.56 -6.46 -7.04
CA ALA A 246 0.00 -7.38 -8.03
C ALA A 246 1.00 -7.69 -9.15
N HIS A 247 1.73 -6.70 -9.66
CA HIS A 247 2.83 -6.92 -10.61
C HIS A 247 3.93 -7.81 -10.04
N LEU A 248 4.32 -7.62 -8.77
CA LEU A 248 5.32 -8.47 -8.11
C LEU A 248 4.86 -9.92 -8.01
N THR A 249 3.58 -10.19 -7.73
CA THR A 249 3.04 -11.57 -7.60
C THR A 249 3.15 -12.38 -8.89
N VAL A 250 3.21 -11.71 -10.02
CA VAL A 250 3.35 -12.36 -11.36
C VAL A 250 4.76 -12.25 -11.93
N GLY A 251 5.72 -11.85 -11.08
CA GLY A 251 7.15 -11.83 -11.42
C GLY A 251 7.61 -10.60 -12.19
N ASN A 252 6.81 -9.55 -12.29
CA ASN A 252 7.27 -8.27 -12.81
C ASN A 252 7.89 -7.44 -11.68
N GLU A 253 9.23 -7.49 -11.59
CA GLU A 253 9.99 -6.82 -10.53
C GLU A 253 10.42 -5.39 -10.90
N ASN A 254 10.27 -4.98 -12.18
CA ASN A 254 10.57 -3.62 -12.61
C ASN A 254 9.36 -2.69 -12.45
N VAL A 255 8.85 -2.63 -11.22
CA VAL A 255 7.68 -1.81 -10.86
C VAL A 255 8.03 -0.79 -9.77
N ALA A 256 7.49 0.42 -9.89
CA ALA A 256 7.60 1.47 -8.91
C ALA A 256 6.26 2.15 -8.64
N VAL A 257 6.17 2.79 -7.49
CA VAL A 257 5.05 3.67 -7.15
C VAL A 257 5.48 5.12 -7.34
N TYR A 258 4.69 5.90 -8.06
CA TYR A 258 4.79 7.35 -8.03
C TYR A 258 4.10 7.86 -6.76
N ASP A 259 4.92 8.19 -5.75
CA ASP A 259 4.46 8.46 -4.40
C ASP A 259 3.52 9.66 -4.33
N GLY A 260 3.89 10.80 -4.95
CA GLY A 260 3.06 12.00 -4.99
C GLY A 260 1.77 11.85 -5.79
N SER A 261 1.71 10.90 -6.74
CA SER A 261 0.51 10.55 -7.49
C SER A 261 -0.23 11.76 -8.07
N LEU A 262 -1.56 11.71 -8.20
CA LEU A 262 -2.34 12.84 -8.72
C LEU A 262 -2.32 14.07 -7.82
N PHE A 263 -2.13 13.92 -6.51
CA PHE A 263 -2.08 15.08 -5.61
C PHE A 263 -0.87 15.96 -5.93
N GLU A 264 0.30 15.37 -6.14
CA GLU A 264 1.49 16.12 -6.58
C GLU A 264 1.33 16.59 -8.04
N TRP A 265 0.95 15.70 -8.95
CA TRP A 265 0.84 16.01 -10.37
C TRP A 265 -0.08 17.22 -10.64
N LYS A 266 -1.27 17.22 -10.04
CA LYS A 266 -2.23 18.33 -10.12
C LYS A 266 -1.75 19.58 -9.36
N GLY A 267 -1.19 19.36 -8.16
CA GLY A 267 -0.69 20.46 -7.32
C GLY A 267 0.47 21.23 -7.95
N GLU A 268 1.19 20.62 -8.89
CA GLU A 268 2.26 21.22 -9.69
C GLU A 268 1.75 21.77 -11.03
N GLY A 269 0.45 21.65 -11.33
CA GLY A 269 -0.16 22.16 -12.56
C GLY A 269 0.26 21.39 -13.81
N LEU A 270 0.61 20.10 -13.67
CA LEU A 270 1.04 19.28 -14.79
C LEU A 270 -0.16 18.84 -15.68
N PRO A 271 0.08 18.54 -16.98
CA PRO A 271 -1.00 18.19 -17.90
C PRO A 271 -1.79 16.96 -17.46
N LEU A 272 -3.10 17.00 -17.66
CA LEU A 272 -4.01 15.88 -17.45
C LEU A 272 -4.70 15.50 -18.76
N SER A 273 -5.09 14.25 -18.89
CA SER A 273 -5.98 13.74 -19.92
C SER A 273 -7.34 13.38 -19.31
N SER A 274 -8.36 13.28 -20.16
CA SER A 274 -9.71 12.83 -19.81
C SER A 274 -10.26 11.98 -20.96
N ASN A 275 -10.97 10.92 -20.62
CA ASN A 275 -11.71 10.09 -21.58
C ASN A 275 -13.14 10.63 -21.81
N ASN A 276 -13.60 11.54 -20.97
CA ASN A 276 -14.87 12.20 -21.13
C ASN A 276 -14.76 13.23 -22.27
N THR A 277 -15.03 12.79 -23.51
CA THR A 277 -15.29 13.71 -24.63
C THR A 277 -16.54 14.48 -24.29
N GLY A 278 -16.39 15.77 -23.98
CA GLY A 278 -17.50 16.62 -23.56
C GLY A 278 -18.71 16.45 -24.49
N ALA A 279 -19.84 16.09 -23.87
CA ALA A 279 -21.16 16.11 -24.50
C ALA A 279 -21.68 17.53 -24.54
#